data_3b8dd151710d15c0bb8e1274805deecc
#
_entry.id   3b8dd151710d15c0bb8e1274805deecc
#
_cell.length_a   1.000
_cell.length_b   1.000
_cell.length_c   1.000
_cell.angle_alpha   90.00
_cell.angle_beta   90.00
_cell.angle_gamma   90.00
#
_symmetry.space_group_name_H-M   'P 1'
#
loop_
_entity.id
_entity.type
_entity.pdbx_description
1 polymer ?
#
loop_
_entity_poly.entity_id
_entity_poly.type
_entity_poly.pdbx_seq_one_letter_code
_entity_poly.pdbx_strand_id
1 'polypeptide(L)'
;MQKSRVPLWSPPNVDARLSSVSKAQACSLSDVLTHAGERAQELVDNFPRFSAHEKIQYDELNSYAEAMGPDGDAAYDYAPGLTRSTDYDYVVSLHELAGAFSFDENRQVSAGAKPLAGIQQDQGIAALALIFHPDYQGDYNMRCEGLSDWAGTPAWAVYFVQRKDRPSRTRGYYTSKVVYPEKLKGRAWIAQDSYQILHIDTNLVEPVLLQSGQIVDSDNVSVDYGPVDFHSQNVRLWLPLSAETFTQIARTRAIIRDTFSDFALFSVEIQLKPPEP
;
A
#
# COMPACT_ATOMS: atom_id res chain seq x y z
N MET A 1 -34.37 24.45 -6.92
CA MET A 1 -33.20 24.04 -6.13
C MET A 1 -32.62 22.75 -6.77
N GLN A 2 -31.51 22.90 -7.46
CA GLN A 2 -30.78 21.76 -8.03
C GLN A 2 -30.13 21.03 -6.84
N LYS A 3 -30.57 19.80 -6.54
CA LYS A 3 -29.90 18.95 -5.56
C LYS A 3 -28.48 18.75 -6.11
N SER A 4 -27.48 19.27 -5.42
CA SER A 4 -26.08 18.93 -5.65
C SER A 4 -25.99 17.41 -5.59
N ARG A 5 -25.70 16.76 -6.72
CA ARG A 5 -25.41 15.32 -6.72
C ARG A 5 -24.07 15.15 -6.01
N VAL A 6 -24.09 14.48 -4.88
CA VAL A 6 -22.84 14.03 -4.23
C VAL A 6 -22.10 13.15 -5.24
N PRO A 7 -20.80 13.38 -5.48
CA PRO A 7 -20.06 12.55 -6.41
C PRO A 7 -20.04 11.11 -5.89
N LEU A 8 -20.31 10.16 -6.79
CA LEU A 8 -20.11 8.75 -6.48
C LEU A 8 -18.61 8.46 -6.43
N TRP A 9 -18.22 7.64 -5.48
CA TRP A 9 -16.86 7.14 -5.35
C TRP A 9 -16.85 5.61 -5.48
N SER A 10 -15.84 5.06 -6.12
CA SER A 10 -15.62 3.62 -6.18
C SER A 10 -14.13 3.32 -5.96
N PRO A 11 -13.82 2.20 -5.27
CA PRO A 11 -12.43 1.78 -5.15
C PRO A 11 -11.85 1.45 -6.55
N PRO A 12 -10.51 1.56 -6.73
CA PRO A 12 -9.87 1.17 -7.96
C PRO A 12 -10.18 -0.27 -8.33
N ASN A 13 -10.66 -0.49 -9.56
CA ASN A 13 -10.86 -1.84 -10.10
C ASN A 13 -9.60 -2.26 -10.85
N VAL A 14 -8.73 -3.03 -10.19
CA VAL A 14 -7.47 -3.49 -10.77
C VAL A 14 -7.67 -4.48 -11.92
N ASP A 15 -8.85 -5.11 -12.03
CA ASP A 15 -9.20 -6.00 -13.14
C ASP A 15 -9.71 -5.26 -14.37
N ALA A 16 -10.12 -4.00 -14.22
CA ALA A 16 -10.54 -3.18 -15.34
C ALA A 16 -9.38 -2.95 -16.31
N ARG A 17 -9.70 -2.98 -17.60
CA ARG A 17 -8.69 -2.70 -18.63
C ARG A 17 -8.33 -1.23 -18.61
N LEU A 18 -7.01 -0.93 -18.55
CA LEU A 18 -6.54 0.44 -18.70
C LEU A 18 -6.85 0.96 -20.09
N SER A 19 -7.61 2.06 -20.16
CA SER A 19 -7.98 2.71 -21.43
C SER A 19 -6.82 3.47 -22.09
N SER A 20 -5.83 3.88 -21.29
CA SER A 20 -4.73 4.78 -21.68
C SER A 20 -3.40 4.09 -21.96
N VAL A 21 -3.39 2.76 -22.16
CA VAL A 21 -2.13 2.03 -22.41
C VAL A 21 -1.73 2.14 -23.87
N SER A 22 -0.55 2.69 -24.12
CA SER A 22 0.09 2.66 -25.43
C SER A 22 0.72 1.29 -25.70
N LYS A 23 0.29 0.63 -26.77
CA LYS A 23 0.91 -0.60 -27.28
C LYS A 23 2.04 -0.32 -28.28
N ALA A 24 2.30 0.95 -28.57
CA ALA A 24 3.32 1.33 -29.56
C ALA A 24 4.74 0.97 -29.10
N GLN A 25 4.97 0.86 -27.82
CA GLN A 25 6.23 0.43 -27.24
C GLN A 25 6.08 -0.97 -26.62
N ALA A 26 6.90 -1.92 -27.08
CA ALA A 26 6.90 -3.27 -26.54
C ALA A 26 7.39 -3.24 -25.09
N CYS A 27 6.60 -3.81 -24.18
CA CYS A 27 6.99 -3.99 -22.80
C CYS A 27 7.70 -5.33 -22.61
N SER A 28 8.96 -5.30 -22.26
CA SER A 28 9.69 -6.49 -21.77
C SER A 28 9.43 -6.65 -20.27
N LEU A 29 8.53 -7.57 -19.91
CA LEU A 29 8.23 -7.82 -18.49
C LEU A 29 9.49 -8.21 -17.71
N SER A 30 10.37 -9.04 -18.29
CA SER A 30 11.61 -9.46 -17.63
C SER A 30 12.50 -8.28 -17.27
N ASP A 31 12.66 -7.32 -18.20
CA ASP A 31 13.53 -6.15 -17.97
C ASP A 31 12.92 -5.22 -16.92
N VAL A 32 11.59 -4.98 -17.03
CA VAL A 32 10.88 -4.16 -16.02
C VAL A 32 11.01 -4.78 -14.64
N LEU A 33 10.81 -6.10 -14.50
CA LEU A 33 10.91 -6.78 -13.20
C LEU A 33 12.34 -6.81 -12.68
N THR A 34 13.34 -6.99 -13.53
CA THR A 34 14.75 -6.97 -13.12
C THR A 34 15.10 -5.62 -12.51
N HIS A 35 14.86 -4.52 -13.24
CA HIS A 35 15.23 -3.19 -12.76
C HIS A 35 14.36 -2.70 -11.58
N ALA A 36 13.04 -2.98 -11.61
CA ALA A 36 12.19 -2.68 -10.45
C ALA A 36 12.61 -3.49 -9.21
N GLY A 37 13.08 -4.72 -9.43
CA GLY A 37 13.67 -5.56 -8.38
C GLY A 37 14.94 -4.97 -7.78
N GLU A 38 15.82 -4.41 -8.60
CA GLU A 38 17.01 -3.67 -8.14
C GLU A 38 16.61 -2.47 -7.27
N ARG A 39 15.54 -1.73 -7.64
CA ARG A 39 15.04 -0.61 -6.82
C ARG A 39 14.46 -1.09 -5.48
N ALA A 40 13.72 -2.21 -5.49
CA ALA A 40 13.20 -2.79 -4.26
C ALA A 40 14.32 -3.34 -3.36
N GLN A 41 15.39 -3.90 -3.96
CA GLN A 41 16.59 -4.33 -3.22
C GLN A 41 17.34 -3.13 -2.64
N GLU A 42 17.54 -2.05 -3.41
CA GLU A 42 18.13 -0.81 -2.90
C GLU A 42 17.36 -0.24 -1.69
N LEU A 43 16.01 -0.35 -1.72
CA LEU A 43 15.19 0.02 -0.57
C LEU A 43 15.55 -0.84 0.64
N VAL A 44 15.61 -2.16 0.50
CA VAL A 44 15.95 -3.10 1.58
C VAL A 44 17.36 -2.84 2.12
N ASP A 45 18.36 -2.68 1.25
CA ASP A 45 19.76 -2.52 1.61
C ASP A 45 20.05 -1.23 2.37
N ASN A 46 19.31 -0.15 2.05
CA ASN A 46 19.51 1.18 2.63
C ASN A 46 18.54 1.51 3.77
N PHE A 47 17.74 0.54 4.20
CA PHE A 47 16.58 0.80 5.01
C PHE A 47 16.51 -0.11 6.27
N PRO A 48 17.31 0.16 7.31
CA PRO A 48 17.13 -0.59 8.56
C PRO A 48 15.88 -0.15 9.33
N ARG A 49 15.57 1.15 9.35
CA ARG A 49 14.41 1.71 10.05
C ARG A 49 14.17 3.16 9.66
N PHE A 50 12.91 3.55 9.41
CA PHE A 50 12.52 4.95 9.33
C PHE A 50 11.32 5.28 10.22
N SER A 51 11.13 6.56 10.49
CA SER A 51 9.86 7.08 10.99
C SER A 51 9.34 8.17 10.07
N ALA A 52 8.04 8.41 10.17
CA ALA A 52 7.34 9.53 9.56
C ALA A 52 6.25 10.03 10.47
N HIS A 53 5.86 11.28 10.32
CA HIS A 53 4.60 11.77 10.81
C HIS A 53 3.50 11.31 9.86
N GLU A 54 2.50 10.58 10.39
CA GLU A 54 1.36 10.06 9.62
C GLU A 54 0.08 10.75 10.09
N LYS A 55 -0.63 11.34 9.15
CA LYS A 55 -1.98 11.83 9.39
C LYS A 55 -2.98 10.87 8.79
N ILE A 56 -3.83 10.28 9.64
CA ILE A 56 -4.91 9.40 9.24
C ILE A 56 -6.22 10.15 9.23
N GLN A 57 -6.95 10.07 8.13
CA GLN A 57 -8.36 10.46 8.03
C GLN A 57 -9.20 9.21 7.77
N TYR A 58 -10.20 9.00 8.60
CA TYR A 58 -11.16 7.91 8.50
C TYR A 58 -12.54 8.46 8.15
N ASP A 59 -13.10 7.98 7.05
CA ASP A 59 -14.43 8.32 6.57
C ASP A 59 -15.30 7.05 6.55
N GLU A 60 -16.27 6.95 7.47
CA GLU A 60 -17.28 5.90 7.40
C GLU A 60 -18.30 6.23 6.32
N LEU A 61 -18.53 5.30 5.40
CA LEU A 61 -19.47 5.49 4.29
C LEU A 61 -20.89 5.04 4.69
N ASN A 62 -21.89 5.82 4.28
CA ASN A 62 -23.26 5.43 4.47
C ASN A 62 -23.60 4.15 3.70
N SER A 63 -24.14 3.16 4.39
CA SER A 63 -24.46 1.85 3.84
C SER A 63 -25.66 1.83 2.88
N TYR A 64 -26.36 2.94 2.66
CA TYR A 64 -27.65 2.98 1.96
C TYR A 64 -27.62 3.46 0.52
N ALA A 65 -26.47 3.89 0.02
CA ALA A 65 -26.36 4.44 -1.33
C ALA A 65 -25.36 3.65 -2.18
N GLU A 66 -25.69 2.40 -2.41
CA GLU A 66 -25.01 1.58 -3.40
C GLU A 66 -25.60 1.92 -4.78
N ALA A 67 -24.81 2.46 -5.67
CA ALA A 67 -25.15 2.71 -7.06
C ALA A 67 -24.18 1.96 -7.96
N MET A 68 -24.63 1.64 -9.17
CA MET A 68 -23.71 1.14 -10.20
C MET A 68 -22.93 2.31 -10.77
N GLY A 69 -21.61 2.22 -10.75
CA GLY A 69 -20.72 3.15 -11.44
C GLY A 69 -20.84 3.03 -12.96
N PRO A 70 -20.21 3.96 -13.70
CA PRO A 70 -20.27 3.96 -15.17
C PRO A 70 -19.77 2.67 -15.81
N ASP A 71 -18.83 1.98 -15.15
CA ASP A 71 -18.18 0.75 -15.63
C ASP A 71 -18.87 -0.53 -15.10
N GLY A 72 -20.02 -0.39 -14.41
CA GLY A 72 -20.76 -1.51 -13.85
C GLY A 72 -20.29 -1.98 -12.48
N ASP A 73 -19.26 -1.33 -11.92
CA ASP A 73 -18.77 -1.62 -10.58
C ASP A 73 -19.59 -0.93 -9.50
N ALA A 74 -19.54 -1.48 -8.28
CA ALA A 74 -20.21 -0.86 -7.14
C ALA A 74 -19.63 0.53 -6.87
N ALA A 75 -20.47 1.55 -6.90
CA ALA A 75 -20.12 2.92 -6.57
C ALA A 75 -20.89 3.34 -5.31
N TYR A 76 -20.23 4.10 -4.46
CA TYR A 76 -20.79 4.51 -3.19
C TYR A 76 -21.07 6.01 -3.21
N ASP A 77 -22.21 6.40 -2.64
CA ASP A 77 -22.49 7.81 -2.39
C ASP A 77 -21.49 8.31 -1.32
N TYR A 78 -20.56 9.15 -1.76
CA TYR A 78 -19.56 9.74 -0.88
C TYR A 78 -20.21 10.84 -0.02
N ALA A 79 -21.05 10.42 0.90
CA ALA A 79 -21.47 11.23 2.02
C ALA A 79 -20.87 10.59 3.27
N PRO A 80 -19.74 11.10 3.80
CA PRO A 80 -19.16 10.53 5.00
C PRO A 80 -20.18 10.62 6.14
N GLY A 81 -20.55 9.46 6.68
CA GLY A 81 -21.44 9.40 7.84
C GLY A 81 -20.74 9.95 9.08
N LEU A 82 -19.45 9.63 9.20
CA LEU A 82 -18.60 10.09 10.29
C LEU A 82 -17.17 10.25 9.76
N THR A 83 -16.65 11.46 9.80
CA THR A 83 -15.23 11.74 9.52
C THR A 83 -14.47 11.92 10.83
N ARG A 84 -13.36 11.22 10.97
CA ARG A 84 -12.42 11.36 12.10
C ARG A 84 -11.01 11.48 11.57
N SER A 85 -10.16 12.25 12.26
CA SER A 85 -8.75 12.39 11.91
C SER A 85 -7.89 12.38 13.15
N THR A 86 -6.68 11.85 13.02
CA THR A 86 -5.67 11.87 14.08
C THR A 86 -4.27 11.75 13.49
N ASP A 87 -3.28 12.04 14.30
CA ASP A 87 -1.87 12.02 13.94
C ASP A 87 -1.16 10.91 14.70
N TYR A 88 -0.25 10.22 14.00
CA TYR A 88 0.58 9.15 14.52
C TYR A 88 2.05 9.37 14.21
N ASP A 89 2.88 8.86 15.09
CA ASP A 89 4.28 8.61 14.82
C ASP A 89 4.36 7.20 14.18
N TYR A 90 4.56 7.16 12.87
CA TYR A 90 4.65 5.94 12.08
C TYR A 90 6.10 5.48 12.03
N VAL A 91 6.36 4.23 12.38
CA VAL A 91 7.70 3.65 12.41
C VAL A 91 7.69 2.35 11.64
N VAL A 92 8.57 2.24 10.67
CA VAL A 92 8.79 1.01 9.90
C VAL A 92 10.18 0.47 10.19
N SER A 93 10.25 -0.82 10.46
CA SER A 93 11.50 -1.54 10.70
C SER A 93 11.59 -2.75 9.76
N LEU A 94 12.76 -2.95 9.17
CA LEU A 94 13.04 -4.14 8.39
C LEU A 94 13.49 -5.26 9.32
N HIS A 95 12.89 -6.42 9.18
CA HIS A 95 13.29 -7.66 9.86
C HIS A 95 13.64 -8.72 8.85
N GLU A 96 14.77 -9.37 9.06
CA GLU A 96 15.18 -10.56 8.31
C GLU A 96 15.09 -11.78 9.22
N LEU A 97 14.33 -12.79 8.76
CA LEU A 97 14.23 -14.09 9.44
C LEU A 97 14.33 -15.21 8.41
N ALA A 98 15.36 -16.07 8.58
CA ALA A 98 15.61 -17.23 7.73
C ALA A 98 15.69 -16.91 6.22
N GLY A 99 16.28 -15.78 5.86
CA GLY A 99 16.43 -15.33 4.48
C GLY A 99 15.16 -14.76 3.85
N ALA A 100 14.13 -14.51 4.66
CA ALA A 100 12.97 -13.70 4.26
C ALA A 100 12.94 -12.41 5.07
N PHE A 101 12.56 -11.31 4.44
CA PHE A 101 12.38 -10.05 5.16
C PHE A 101 10.93 -9.66 5.21
N SER A 102 10.60 -8.88 6.24
CA SER A 102 9.30 -8.27 6.42
C SER A 102 9.47 -6.86 6.94
N PHE A 103 8.52 -6.00 6.64
CA PHE A 103 8.41 -4.71 7.30
C PHE A 103 7.42 -4.82 8.47
N ASP A 104 7.91 -4.44 9.66
CA ASP A 104 7.05 -4.21 10.82
C ASP A 104 6.68 -2.73 10.84
N GLU A 105 5.38 -2.46 10.71
CA GLU A 105 4.82 -1.12 10.73
C GLU A 105 4.16 -0.88 12.08
N ASN A 106 4.65 0.09 12.83
CA ASN A 106 4.16 0.45 14.15
C ASN A 106 3.68 1.89 14.15
N ARG A 107 2.56 2.12 14.83
CA ARG A 107 1.96 3.44 14.99
C ARG A 107 1.78 3.75 16.45
N GLN A 108 2.29 4.91 16.87
CA GLN A 108 2.05 5.47 18.18
C GLN A 108 1.27 6.76 17.99
N VAL A 109 0.24 6.97 18.83
CA VAL A 109 -0.52 8.22 18.77
C VAL A 109 0.42 9.37 19.12
N SER A 110 0.51 10.36 18.25
CA SER A 110 1.38 11.52 18.47
C SER A 110 0.99 12.31 19.72
N ALA A 111 1.95 12.97 20.33
CA ALA A 111 1.73 13.69 21.59
C ALA A 111 0.58 14.70 21.48
N GLY A 112 -0.42 14.57 22.36
CA GLY A 112 -1.62 15.42 22.37
C GLY A 112 -2.74 14.99 21.44
N ALA A 113 -2.54 14.02 20.54
CA ALA A 113 -3.59 13.44 19.72
C ALA A 113 -4.40 12.38 20.49
N LYS A 114 -5.55 12.01 19.93
CA LYS A 114 -6.41 10.95 20.51
C LYS A 114 -6.47 9.78 19.54
N PRO A 115 -6.35 8.52 20.01
CA PRO A 115 -6.43 7.38 19.13
C PRO A 115 -7.81 7.30 18.46
N LEU A 116 -7.85 6.82 17.25
CA LEU A 116 -9.09 6.47 16.55
C LEU A 116 -9.60 5.15 17.12
N ALA A 117 -10.48 5.21 18.11
CA ALA A 117 -11.02 4.01 18.75
C ALA A 117 -11.86 3.17 17.77
N GLY A 118 -11.61 1.86 17.75
CA GLY A 118 -12.36 0.90 16.94
C GLY A 118 -11.99 0.91 15.45
N ILE A 119 -10.98 1.67 15.05
CA ILE A 119 -10.44 1.64 13.68
C ILE A 119 -9.23 0.72 13.69
N GLN A 120 -9.26 -0.21 12.77
CA GLN A 120 -8.10 -1.02 12.47
C GLN A 120 -7.10 -0.17 11.70
N GLN A 121 -5.86 -0.18 12.17
CA GLN A 121 -4.76 0.50 11.48
C GLN A 121 -4.33 -0.37 10.31
N ASP A 122 -4.22 0.22 9.13
CA ASP A 122 -3.67 -0.45 7.97
C ASP A 122 -2.21 -0.82 8.19
N GLN A 123 -1.87 -2.03 7.77
CA GLN A 123 -0.49 -2.51 7.78
C GLN A 123 -0.13 -3.07 6.41
N GLY A 124 1.15 -2.98 6.07
CA GLY A 124 1.65 -3.43 4.78
C GLY A 124 1.66 -2.34 3.71
N ILE A 125 1.51 -1.05 4.08
CA ILE A 125 1.63 0.07 3.12
C ILE A 125 3.05 0.13 2.55
N ALA A 126 4.06 0.14 3.40
CA ALA A 126 5.46 0.13 2.98
C ALA A 126 5.84 -1.21 2.33
N ALA A 127 5.30 -2.31 2.83
CA ALA A 127 5.63 -3.66 2.35
C ALA A 127 5.09 -3.97 0.95
N LEU A 128 4.13 -3.22 0.41
CA LEU A 128 3.64 -3.45 -0.96
C LEU A 128 4.73 -3.28 -2.02
N ALA A 129 5.71 -2.42 -1.81
CA ALA A 129 6.84 -2.28 -2.73
C ALA A 129 7.67 -3.57 -2.85
N LEU A 130 7.68 -4.42 -1.80
CA LEU A 130 8.39 -5.70 -1.81
C LEU A 130 7.80 -6.72 -2.79
N ILE A 131 6.59 -6.53 -3.32
CA ILE A 131 6.02 -7.38 -4.38
C ILE A 131 6.99 -7.47 -5.57
N PHE A 132 7.75 -6.41 -5.82
CA PHE A 132 8.73 -6.32 -6.90
C PHE A 132 10.14 -6.73 -6.49
N HIS A 133 10.38 -7.04 -5.23
CA HIS A 133 11.69 -7.56 -4.79
C HIS A 133 11.97 -8.94 -5.40
N PRO A 134 13.23 -9.26 -5.80
CA PRO A 134 13.56 -10.53 -6.46
C PRO A 134 13.06 -11.78 -5.73
N ASP A 135 13.13 -11.79 -4.38
CA ASP A 135 12.70 -12.93 -3.56
C ASP A 135 11.17 -13.09 -3.46
N TYR A 136 10.41 -12.05 -3.87
CA TYR A 136 8.95 -12.04 -3.79
C TYR A 136 8.27 -12.13 -5.15
N GLN A 137 8.94 -11.72 -6.23
CA GLN A 137 8.37 -11.75 -7.59
C GLN A 137 7.82 -13.14 -7.95
N GLY A 138 8.51 -14.22 -7.51
CA GLY A 138 8.10 -15.61 -7.74
C GLY A 138 6.79 -16.01 -7.05
N ASP A 139 6.28 -15.19 -6.11
CA ASP A 139 5.00 -15.45 -5.43
C ASP A 139 3.80 -14.92 -6.24
N TYR A 140 4.05 -14.20 -7.33
CA TYR A 140 3.04 -13.56 -8.16
C TYR A 140 3.12 -14.01 -9.61
N ASN A 141 1.96 -14.13 -10.26
CA ASN A 141 1.86 -14.14 -11.71
C ASN A 141 1.74 -12.69 -12.18
N MET A 142 2.72 -12.24 -12.96
CA MET A 142 2.78 -10.86 -13.43
C MET A 142 2.66 -10.76 -14.95
N ARG A 143 2.08 -9.65 -15.43
CA ARG A 143 2.05 -9.30 -16.85
C ARG A 143 2.24 -7.80 -17.02
N CYS A 144 3.03 -7.40 -17.98
CA CYS A 144 3.08 -6.00 -18.40
C CYS A 144 1.93 -5.71 -19.36
N GLU A 145 1.16 -4.67 -19.07
CA GLU A 145 0.01 -4.24 -19.88
C GLU A 145 0.42 -3.23 -20.95
N GLY A 146 1.55 -2.55 -20.77
CA GLY A 146 2.14 -1.59 -21.70
C GLY A 146 2.58 -0.31 -21.04
N LEU A 147 2.95 0.69 -21.83
CA LEU A 147 3.30 2.02 -21.37
C LEU A 147 2.04 2.85 -21.13
N SER A 148 1.94 3.44 -19.96
CA SER A 148 0.86 4.31 -19.51
C SER A 148 1.44 5.61 -18.97
N ASP A 149 0.62 6.46 -18.43
CA ASP A 149 1.01 7.67 -17.71
C ASP A 149 0.51 7.59 -16.26
N TRP A 150 1.36 7.96 -15.31
CA TRP A 150 0.97 8.17 -13.93
C TRP A 150 1.34 9.60 -13.50
N ALA A 151 0.32 10.42 -13.28
CA ALA A 151 0.49 11.82 -12.86
C ALA A 151 1.48 12.62 -13.73
N GLY A 152 1.48 12.41 -15.05
CA GLY A 152 2.36 13.06 -16.00
C GLY A 152 3.72 12.38 -16.20
N THR A 153 3.96 11.23 -15.56
CA THR A 153 5.19 10.45 -15.71
C THR A 153 4.93 9.19 -16.53
N PRO A 154 5.66 8.96 -17.64
CA PRO A 154 5.57 7.71 -18.38
C PRO A 154 5.92 6.51 -17.49
N ALA A 155 5.05 5.51 -17.45
CA ALA A 155 5.19 4.38 -16.55
C ALA A 155 4.74 3.07 -17.19
N TRP A 156 5.45 2.00 -16.93
CA TRP A 156 5.04 0.64 -17.24
C TRP A 156 3.91 0.21 -16.30
N ALA A 157 2.76 -0.14 -16.85
CA ALA A 157 1.68 -0.72 -16.09
C ALA A 157 1.90 -2.24 -15.97
N VAL A 158 2.11 -2.72 -14.75
CA VAL A 158 2.33 -4.13 -14.44
C VAL A 158 1.19 -4.64 -13.58
N TYR A 159 0.38 -5.56 -14.13
CA TYR A 159 -0.65 -6.27 -13.37
C TYR A 159 -0.03 -7.50 -12.71
N PHE A 160 -0.45 -7.79 -11.48
CA PHE A 160 0.00 -8.94 -10.71
C PHE A 160 -1.16 -9.62 -9.98
N VAL A 161 -1.06 -10.93 -9.80
CA VAL A 161 -1.95 -11.73 -8.96
C VAL A 161 -1.11 -12.71 -8.15
N GLN A 162 -1.34 -12.75 -6.85
CA GLN A 162 -0.65 -13.70 -5.98
C GLN A 162 -1.03 -15.13 -6.32
N ARG A 163 -0.04 -16.00 -6.37
CA ARG A 163 -0.20 -17.41 -6.65
C ARG A 163 -0.85 -18.12 -5.46
N LYS A 164 -1.75 -19.06 -5.76
CA LYS A 164 -2.49 -19.81 -4.73
C LYS A 164 -1.56 -20.70 -3.87
N ASP A 165 -0.47 -21.19 -4.46
CA ASP A 165 0.52 -22.09 -3.85
C ASP A 165 1.63 -21.36 -3.09
N ARG A 166 1.56 -20.04 -2.95
CA ARG A 166 2.55 -19.21 -2.28
C ARG A 166 1.96 -18.50 -1.04
N PRO A 167 2.80 -18.27 -0.01
CA PRO A 167 2.37 -17.55 1.18
C PRO A 167 2.11 -16.08 0.86
N SER A 168 1.20 -15.43 1.59
CA SER A 168 1.12 -13.98 1.64
C SER A 168 2.13 -13.45 2.64
N ARG A 169 2.99 -12.51 2.21
CA ARG A 169 4.08 -11.96 3.01
C ARG A 169 4.08 -10.44 3.06
N THR A 170 3.31 -9.79 2.20
CA THR A 170 3.36 -8.34 2.03
C THR A 170 2.24 -7.61 2.78
N ARG A 171 1.13 -8.28 2.99
CA ARG A 171 -0.02 -7.68 3.66
C ARG A 171 -0.81 -8.71 4.46
N GLY A 172 -1.50 -8.25 5.49
CA GLY A 172 -2.42 -9.05 6.27
C GLY A 172 -3.38 -8.19 7.07
N TYR A 173 -4.58 -8.71 7.30
CA TYR A 173 -5.53 -8.09 8.19
C TYR A 173 -5.17 -8.42 9.63
N TYR A 174 -4.92 -7.40 10.45
CA TYR A 174 -4.46 -7.55 11.81
C TYR A 174 -5.61 -7.37 12.79
N THR A 175 -5.72 -8.30 13.72
CA THR A 175 -6.51 -8.12 14.94
C THR A 175 -5.54 -8.06 16.11
N SER A 176 -6.03 -7.71 17.29
CA SER A 176 -5.19 -7.66 18.50
C SER A 176 -4.48 -8.99 18.85
N LYS A 177 -4.86 -10.10 18.23
CA LYS A 177 -4.38 -11.45 18.56
C LYS A 177 -3.88 -12.27 17.38
N VAL A 178 -4.33 -11.96 16.18
CA VAL A 178 -4.10 -12.81 15.00
C VAL A 178 -3.88 -11.95 13.77
N VAL A 179 -2.94 -12.36 12.94
CA VAL A 179 -2.74 -11.84 11.59
C VAL A 179 -3.40 -12.80 10.60
N TYR A 180 -4.22 -12.29 9.74
CA TYR A 180 -4.86 -13.01 8.65
C TYR A 180 -4.18 -12.62 7.33
N PRO A 181 -3.37 -13.51 6.74
CA PRO A 181 -2.68 -13.21 5.50
C PRO A 181 -3.66 -12.91 4.37
N GLU A 182 -3.44 -11.82 3.65
CA GLU A 182 -4.24 -11.39 2.52
C GLU A 182 -3.57 -11.79 1.21
N LYS A 183 -4.31 -12.47 0.35
CA LYS A 183 -3.88 -12.70 -1.03
C LYS A 183 -4.30 -11.55 -1.91
N LEU A 184 -3.31 -10.96 -2.56
CA LEU A 184 -3.49 -9.72 -3.32
C LEU A 184 -3.43 -9.97 -4.83
N LYS A 185 -4.21 -9.21 -5.55
CA LYS A 185 -4.04 -8.87 -6.97
C LYS A 185 -3.92 -7.36 -7.07
N GLY A 186 -3.26 -6.88 -8.12
CA GLY A 186 -3.06 -5.44 -8.22
C GLY A 186 -2.45 -5.00 -9.53
N ARG A 187 -2.18 -3.71 -9.58
CA ARG A 187 -1.48 -3.05 -10.67
C ARG A 187 -0.48 -2.06 -10.10
N ALA A 188 0.72 -2.04 -10.65
CA ALA A 188 1.73 -1.06 -10.34
C ALA A 188 2.04 -0.23 -11.56
N TRP A 189 2.36 1.06 -11.34
CA TRP A 189 2.95 1.96 -12.32
C TRP A 189 4.41 2.17 -11.96
N ILE A 190 5.27 1.67 -12.83
CA ILE A 190 6.73 1.68 -12.67
C ILE A 190 7.31 2.68 -13.66
N ALA A 191 7.98 3.72 -13.19
CA ALA A 191 8.56 4.76 -14.02
C ALA A 191 9.41 4.18 -15.16
N GLN A 192 9.20 4.65 -16.39
CA GLN A 192 9.88 4.12 -17.56
C GLN A 192 11.40 4.25 -17.49
N ASP A 193 11.90 5.38 -16.97
CA ASP A 193 13.32 5.72 -17.02
C ASP A 193 14.07 5.25 -15.78
N SER A 194 13.47 5.39 -14.58
CA SER A 194 14.12 5.11 -13.30
C SER A 194 13.79 3.74 -12.72
N TYR A 195 12.74 3.09 -13.23
CA TYR A 195 12.15 1.85 -12.71
C TYR A 195 11.69 1.95 -11.24
N GLN A 196 11.53 3.16 -10.73
CA GLN A 196 10.91 3.38 -9.42
C GLN A 196 9.41 3.11 -9.47
N ILE A 197 8.89 2.53 -8.41
CA ILE A 197 7.44 2.33 -8.27
C ILE A 197 6.82 3.69 -7.95
N LEU A 198 5.92 4.16 -8.82
CA LEU A 198 5.21 5.43 -8.63
C LEU A 198 3.91 5.23 -7.85
N HIS A 199 3.22 4.13 -8.17
CA HIS A 199 1.91 3.84 -7.60
C HIS A 199 1.63 2.34 -7.60
N ILE A 200 0.88 1.88 -6.60
CA ILE A 200 0.35 0.51 -6.54
C ILE A 200 -1.11 0.57 -6.12
N ASP A 201 -1.99 -0.07 -6.92
CA ASP A 201 -3.34 -0.44 -6.52
C ASP A 201 -3.42 -1.92 -6.20
N THR A 202 -4.06 -2.29 -5.09
CA THR A 202 -4.31 -3.69 -4.73
C THR A 202 -5.74 -3.95 -4.34
N ASN A 203 -6.19 -5.17 -4.61
CA ASN A 203 -7.48 -5.71 -4.16
C ASN A 203 -7.25 -7.11 -3.59
N LEU A 204 -8.16 -7.58 -2.74
CA LEU A 204 -8.18 -8.98 -2.32
C LEU A 204 -8.45 -9.91 -3.52
N VAL A 205 -7.78 -11.05 -3.56
CA VAL A 205 -8.12 -12.14 -4.49
C VAL A 205 -9.39 -12.84 -4.05
N GLU A 206 -9.56 -12.98 -2.72
CA GLU A 206 -10.70 -13.65 -2.08
C GLU A 206 -10.98 -13.00 -0.72
N PRO A 207 -12.24 -12.99 -0.24
CA PRO A 207 -12.59 -12.47 1.08
C PRO A 207 -11.86 -13.21 2.20
N VAL A 208 -11.60 -12.52 3.32
CA VAL A 208 -10.90 -13.05 4.49
C VAL A 208 -11.90 -13.31 5.62
N LEU A 209 -11.99 -14.58 6.06
CA LEU A 209 -12.85 -14.95 7.21
C LEU A 209 -12.06 -14.79 8.53
N LEU A 210 -12.55 -13.92 9.40
CA LEU A 210 -11.98 -13.66 10.71
C LEU A 210 -12.47 -14.69 11.75
N GLN A 211 -11.71 -14.92 12.80
CA GLN A 211 -12.13 -15.79 13.92
C GLN A 211 -13.42 -15.33 14.62
N SER A 212 -13.74 -14.04 14.52
CA SER A 212 -15.02 -13.49 15.01
C SER A 212 -16.24 -13.95 14.20
N GLY A 213 -16.02 -14.61 13.07
CA GLY A 213 -17.07 -14.94 12.10
C GLY A 213 -17.42 -13.80 11.13
N GLN A 214 -16.77 -12.64 11.27
CA GLN A 214 -16.91 -11.55 10.32
C GLN A 214 -16.10 -11.85 9.06
N ILE A 215 -16.51 -11.28 7.93
CA ILE A 215 -15.81 -11.40 6.65
C ILE A 215 -15.32 -10.02 6.27
N VAL A 216 -14.03 -9.93 5.89
CA VAL A 216 -13.47 -8.81 5.15
C VAL A 216 -13.78 -9.07 3.69
N ASP A 217 -14.83 -8.43 3.18
CA ASP A 217 -15.31 -8.62 1.82
C ASP A 217 -14.41 -7.91 0.80
N SER A 218 -13.91 -6.73 1.17
CA SER A 218 -13.03 -5.92 0.34
C SER A 218 -11.98 -5.24 1.20
N ASP A 219 -10.76 -5.21 0.70
CA ASP A 219 -9.64 -4.39 1.17
C ASP A 219 -8.86 -3.93 -0.07
N ASN A 220 -9.14 -2.70 -0.49
CA ASN A 220 -8.54 -2.09 -1.68
C ASN A 220 -7.57 -1.02 -1.19
N VAL A 221 -6.32 -1.11 -1.60
CA VAL A 221 -5.29 -0.18 -1.18
C VAL A 221 -4.64 0.46 -2.39
N SER A 222 -4.59 1.79 -2.38
CA SER A 222 -3.87 2.62 -3.34
C SER A 222 -2.74 3.33 -2.63
N VAL A 223 -1.50 3.19 -3.09
CA VAL A 223 -0.33 3.83 -2.47
C VAL A 223 0.43 4.62 -3.51
N ASP A 224 0.66 5.90 -3.24
CA ASP A 224 1.56 6.74 -4.01
C ASP A 224 2.95 6.77 -3.35
N TYR A 225 3.97 6.53 -4.17
CA TYR A 225 5.37 6.54 -3.75
C TYR A 225 6.11 7.72 -4.36
N GLY A 226 7.11 8.21 -3.63
CA GLY A 226 7.97 9.28 -4.14
C GLY A 226 9.29 9.38 -3.42
N PRO A 227 10.19 10.24 -3.93
CA PRO A 227 11.52 10.40 -3.37
C PRO A 227 11.49 11.14 -2.04
N VAL A 228 12.22 10.61 -1.06
CA VAL A 228 12.46 11.23 0.24
C VAL A 228 13.97 11.37 0.43
N ASP A 229 14.44 12.59 0.61
CA ASP A 229 15.86 12.92 0.79
C ASP A 229 16.23 12.93 2.27
N PHE A 230 17.16 12.08 2.66
CA PHE A 230 17.76 12.05 3.98
C PHE A 230 19.15 12.72 3.94
N HIS A 231 19.16 14.04 4.03
CA HIS A 231 20.35 14.84 3.82
C HIS A 231 21.51 14.50 4.77
N SER A 232 21.21 14.15 6.03
CA SER A 232 22.23 13.80 7.04
C SER A 232 22.96 12.50 6.72
N GLN A 233 22.32 11.56 6.03
CA GLN A 233 22.89 10.27 5.62
C GLN A 233 23.32 10.28 4.14
N ASN A 234 23.02 11.35 3.41
CA ASN A 234 23.24 11.45 1.96
C ASN A 234 22.57 10.29 1.18
N VAL A 235 21.37 9.94 1.61
CA VAL A 235 20.56 8.85 1.01
C VAL A 235 19.23 9.41 0.51
N ARG A 236 18.78 8.93 -0.65
CA ARG A 236 17.44 9.16 -1.18
C ARG A 236 16.74 7.81 -1.27
N LEU A 237 15.58 7.68 -0.62
CA LEU A 237 14.74 6.49 -0.69
C LEU A 237 13.42 6.82 -1.39
N TRP A 238 12.82 5.80 -1.99
CA TRP A 238 11.50 5.91 -2.59
C TRP A 238 10.48 5.29 -1.64
N LEU A 239 9.71 6.13 -0.95
CA LEU A 239 8.86 5.74 0.17
C LEU A 239 7.39 6.07 -0.12
N PRO A 240 6.42 5.44 0.59
CA PRO A 240 5.04 5.84 0.50
C PRO A 240 4.87 7.28 1.00
N LEU A 241 4.21 8.12 0.19
CA LEU A 241 3.86 9.51 0.53
C LEU A 241 2.41 9.63 0.94
N SER A 242 1.53 8.79 0.38
CA SER A 242 0.13 8.70 0.74
C SER A 242 -0.42 7.30 0.47
N ALA A 243 -1.46 6.93 1.20
CA ALA A 243 -2.25 5.75 0.91
C ALA A 243 -3.74 6.06 1.06
N GLU A 244 -4.56 5.38 0.27
CA GLU A 244 -6.01 5.32 0.44
C GLU A 244 -6.42 3.86 0.52
N THR A 245 -7.10 3.49 1.61
CA THR A 245 -7.62 2.14 1.81
C THR A 245 -9.13 2.19 1.87
N PHE A 246 -9.79 1.43 1.00
CA PHE A 246 -11.22 1.13 1.14
C PHE A 246 -11.37 -0.25 1.75
N THR A 247 -12.08 -0.33 2.88
CA THR A 247 -12.37 -1.60 3.52
C THR A 247 -13.88 -1.80 3.67
N GLN A 248 -14.32 -3.05 3.41
CA GLN A 248 -15.67 -3.48 3.70
C GLN A 248 -15.62 -4.72 4.60
N ILE A 249 -16.18 -4.57 5.81
CA ILE A 249 -16.26 -5.64 6.80
C ILE A 249 -17.73 -5.76 7.21
N ALA A 250 -18.34 -6.87 6.88
CA ALA A 250 -19.76 -7.09 7.08
C ALA A 250 -20.61 -5.96 6.43
N ARG A 251 -21.18 -5.06 7.25
CA ARG A 251 -22.00 -3.94 6.78
C ARG A 251 -21.29 -2.58 6.90
N THR A 252 -20.11 -2.55 7.48
CA THR A 252 -19.33 -1.33 7.64
C THR A 252 -18.44 -1.13 6.44
N ARG A 253 -18.46 0.05 5.86
CA ARG A 253 -17.58 0.48 4.78
C ARG A 253 -16.87 1.74 5.22
N ALA A 254 -15.58 1.81 4.95
CA ALA A 254 -14.77 2.95 5.31
C ALA A 254 -13.71 3.24 4.26
N ILE A 255 -13.34 4.52 4.15
CA ILE A 255 -12.13 4.95 3.47
C ILE A 255 -11.18 5.49 4.52
N ILE A 256 -9.96 5.00 4.49
CA ILE A 256 -8.85 5.45 5.33
C ILE A 256 -7.86 6.14 4.40
N ARG A 257 -7.44 7.35 4.74
CA ARG A 257 -6.42 8.10 4.00
C ARG A 257 -5.27 8.41 4.91
N ASP A 258 -4.11 7.94 4.51
CA ASP A 258 -2.85 8.16 5.19
C ASP A 258 -2.02 9.15 4.37
N THR A 259 -1.43 10.13 5.06
CA THR A 259 -0.48 11.08 4.45
C THR A 259 0.76 11.11 5.32
N PHE A 260 1.93 10.89 4.71
CA PHE A 260 3.21 10.79 5.41
C PHE A 260 4.06 12.03 5.17
N SER A 261 4.69 12.53 6.24
CA SER A 261 5.60 13.69 6.21
C SER A 261 6.70 13.53 7.27
N ASP A 262 7.64 14.48 7.31
CA ASP A 262 8.68 14.57 8.35
C ASP A 262 9.45 13.25 8.55
N PHE A 263 9.88 12.67 7.43
CA PHE A 263 10.62 11.42 7.43
C PHE A 263 11.98 11.53 8.12
N ALA A 264 12.31 10.55 8.95
CA ALA A 264 13.63 10.41 9.57
C ALA A 264 14.13 8.98 9.43
N LEU A 265 15.40 8.82 9.03
CA LEU A 265 16.08 7.54 8.90
C LEU A 265 16.95 7.29 10.13
N PHE A 266 16.83 6.10 10.71
CA PHE A 266 17.61 5.70 11.88
C PHE A 266 18.65 4.66 11.48
N SER A 267 19.95 4.96 11.74
CA SER A 267 21.00 3.96 11.72
C SER A 267 21.14 3.35 13.10
N VAL A 268 21.16 2.02 13.20
CA VAL A 268 21.49 1.33 14.45
C VAL A 268 22.99 1.17 14.52
N GLU A 269 23.69 2.09 15.20
CA GLU A 269 25.08 1.84 15.61
C GLU A 269 25.08 0.92 16.84
N ILE A 270 25.39 -0.36 16.65
CA ILE A 270 25.67 -1.26 17.77
C ILE A 270 27.10 -0.96 18.25
N GLN A 271 27.25 -0.13 19.28
CA GLN A 271 28.50 -0.03 20.01
C GLN A 271 28.65 -1.26 20.91
N LEU A 272 29.36 -2.28 20.43
CA LEU A 272 29.81 -3.38 21.29
C LEU A 272 30.83 -2.80 22.27
N LYS A 273 30.42 -2.58 23.52
CA LYS A 273 31.34 -2.27 24.61
C LYS A 273 32.21 -3.50 24.84
N PRO A 274 33.53 -3.45 24.64
CA PRO A 274 34.38 -4.60 24.95
C PRO A 274 34.23 -4.97 26.44
N PRO A 275 34.30 -6.26 26.80
CA PRO A 275 34.26 -6.64 28.22
C PRO A 275 35.39 -5.95 28.95
N GLU A 276 35.05 -5.32 30.05
CA GLU A 276 36.06 -4.75 30.97
C GLU A 276 36.94 -5.90 31.50
N PRO A 277 38.27 -5.66 31.59
CA PRO A 277 39.21 -6.72 32.00
C PRO A 277 39.08 -7.13 33.45
#